data_c4f59c5e7a0aadd9748aaed1bb006beb
#
_entry.id   c4f59c5e7a0aadd9748aaed1bb006beb
#
_cell.length_a   1.000
_cell.length_b   1.000
_cell.length_c   1.000
_cell.angle_alpha   90.00
_cell.angle_beta   90.00
_cell.angle_gamma   90.00
#
_symmetry.space_group_name_H-M   'P 1'
#
loop_
_entity.id
_entity.type
_entity.pdbx_description
1 polymer ?
#
loop_
_entity_poly.entity_id
_entity_poly.type
_entity_poly.pdbx_seq_one_letter_code
_entity_poly.pdbx_strand_id
1 'polypeptide(L)' 'MDADMQATVEEWIARVCADLDLPVPDDYTELLEIARICAHEVARPTAPITTYLAGLAAARGMDPGQVRARVAALASEE' A
#
# COMPACT_ATOMS: atom_id res chain seq x y z
N MET A 1 9.37 -8.17 -8.81
CA MET A 1 9.04 -7.13 -9.83
C MET A 1 10.32 -6.84 -10.60
N ASP A 2 10.29 -6.95 -11.92
CA ASP A 2 11.48 -6.67 -12.72
C ASP A 2 11.68 -5.15 -12.91
N ALA A 3 12.82 -4.79 -13.52
CA ALA A 3 13.19 -3.37 -13.66
C ALA A 3 12.20 -2.60 -14.54
N ASP A 4 11.69 -3.22 -15.60
CA ASP A 4 10.73 -2.57 -16.51
C ASP A 4 9.39 -2.34 -15.80
N MET A 5 8.93 -3.31 -15.05
CA MET A 5 7.68 -3.19 -14.29
C MET A 5 7.83 -2.15 -13.20
N GLN A 6 8.98 -2.13 -12.52
CA GLN A 6 9.24 -1.15 -11.48
C GLN A 6 9.23 0.27 -12.05
N ALA A 7 9.84 0.48 -13.20
CA ALA A 7 9.85 1.78 -13.86
C ALA A 7 8.43 2.21 -14.23
N THR A 8 7.61 1.28 -14.74
CA THR A 8 6.22 1.56 -15.07
C THR A 8 5.42 1.98 -13.84
N VAL A 9 5.61 1.27 -12.73
CA VAL A 9 4.93 1.58 -11.47
C VAL A 9 5.32 2.97 -10.98
N GLU A 10 6.61 3.27 -10.99
CA GLU A 10 7.10 4.57 -10.52
C GLU A 10 6.62 5.72 -11.40
N GLU A 11 6.59 5.54 -12.71
CA GLU A 11 6.04 6.55 -13.62
C GLU A 11 4.57 6.79 -13.37
N TRP A 12 3.80 5.74 -13.16
CA TRP A 12 2.37 5.85 -12.89
C TRP A 12 2.14 6.60 -11.57
N ILE A 13 2.87 6.23 -10.52
CA ILE A 13 2.76 6.91 -9.23
C ILE A 13 3.04 8.41 -9.39
N ALA A 14 4.10 8.76 -10.11
CA ALA A 14 4.45 10.17 -10.32
C ALA A 14 3.33 10.92 -11.04
N ARG A 15 2.72 10.31 -12.05
CA ARG A 15 1.64 10.93 -12.81
C ARG A 15 0.40 11.14 -11.96
N VAL A 16 0.02 10.14 -11.18
CA VAL A 16 -1.15 10.23 -10.30
C VAL A 16 -0.92 11.30 -9.23
N CYS A 17 0.25 11.28 -8.60
CA CYS A 17 0.57 12.27 -7.57
C CYS A 17 0.57 13.68 -8.12
N ALA A 18 1.12 13.88 -9.33
CA ALA A 18 1.11 15.19 -9.96
C ALA A 18 -0.31 15.66 -10.25
N ASP A 19 -1.15 14.77 -10.75
CA ASP A 19 -2.54 15.11 -11.08
C ASP A 19 -3.37 15.45 -9.85
N LEU A 20 -3.13 14.73 -8.75
CA LEU A 20 -3.87 14.92 -7.50
C LEU A 20 -3.20 15.89 -6.53
N ASP A 21 -2.09 16.48 -6.92
CA ASP A 21 -1.32 17.41 -6.08
C ASP A 21 -0.92 16.77 -4.76
N LEU A 22 -0.35 15.56 -4.85
CA LEU A 22 0.13 14.81 -3.69
C LEU A 22 1.64 14.63 -3.76
N PRO A 23 2.31 14.58 -2.61
CA PRO A 23 3.73 14.22 -2.60
C PRO A 23 3.90 12.77 -3.01
N VAL A 24 4.97 12.49 -3.76
CA VAL A 24 5.32 11.11 -4.12
C VAL A 24 5.82 10.41 -2.86
N PRO A 25 5.28 9.23 -2.51
CA PRO A 25 5.77 8.50 -1.33
C PRO A 25 7.21 8.04 -1.53
N ASP A 26 7.99 8.09 -0.47
CA ASP A 26 9.39 7.64 -0.51
C ASP A 26 9.49 6.15 -0.79
N ASP A 27 8.53 5.36 -0.31
CA ASP A 27 8.53 3.92 -0.46
C ASP A 27 7.08 3.43 -0.49
N TYR A 28 6.81 2.53 -1.42
CA TYR A 28 5.50 1.90 -1.55
C TYR A 28 5.53 0.40 -1.25
N THR A 29 6.68 -0.10 -0.82
CA THR A 29 6.88 -1.54 -0.55
C THR A 29 5.91 -2.04 0.52
N GLU A 30 5.68 -1.27 1.57
CA GLU A 30 4.77 -1.65 2.63
C GLU A 30 3.32 -1.74 2.13
N LEU A 31 2.92 -0.85 1.21
CA LEU A 31 1.58 -0.91 0.62
C LEU A 31 1.39 -2.18 -0.20
N LEU A 32 2.40 -2.55 -0.98
CA LEU A 32 2.34 -3.77 -1.77
C LEU A 32 2.23 -5.00 -0.87
N GLU A 33 2.95 -5.01 0.23
CA GLU A 33 2.90 -6.11 1.19
C GLU A 33 1.53 -6.19 1.89
N ILE A 34 0.95 -5.05 2.27
CA ILE A 34 -0.39 -4.99 2.84
C ILE A 34 -1.40 -5.59 1.85
N ALA A 35 -1.31 -5.19 0.59
CA ALA A 35 -2.21 -5.70 -0.44
C ALA A 35 -2.07 -7.21 -0.59
N ARG A 36 -0.84 -7.71 -0.59
CA ARG A 36 -0.58 -9.15 -0.71
C ARG A 36 -1.19 -9.92 0.47
N ILE A 37 -0.96 -9.45 1.69
CA ILE A 37 -1.50 -10.10 2.90
C ILE A 37 -3.02 -10.18 2.82
N CYS A 38 -3.66 -9.07 2.51
CA CYS A 38 -5.12 -9.02 2.45
C CYS A 38 -5.69 -9.92 1.36
N ALA A 39 -5.10 -9.88 0.17
CA ALA A 39 -5.59 -10.68 -0.96
C ALA A 39 -5.45 -12.18 -0.71
N HIS A 40 -4.37 -12.60 -0.05
CA HIS A 40 -4.08 -14.02 0.15
C HIS A 40 -4.63 -14.58 1.45
N GLU A 41 -4.72 -13.78 2.49
CA GLU A 41 -5.09 -14.29 3.82
C GLU A 41 -6.51 -13.90 4.25
N VAL A 42 -7.11 -12.92 3.61
CA VAL A 42 -8.48 -12.50 3.95
C VAL A 42 -9.41 -12.71 2.75
N ALA A 43 -9.39 -11.77 1.79
CA ALA A 43 -10.17 -11.87 0.56
C ALA A 43 -9.63 -10.83 -0.42
N ARG A 44 -9.62 -11.16 -1.71
CA ARG A 44 -9.07 -10.24 -2.72
C ARG A 44 -9.60 -8.82 -2.66
N PRO A 45 -10.93 -8.61 -2.50
CA PRO A 45 -11.45 -7.22 -2.46
C PRO A 45 -10.96 -6.40 -1.28
N THR A 46 -10.44 -7.03 -0.22
CA THR A 46 -9.94 -6.28 0.92
C THR A 46 -8.60 -5.59 0.64
N ALA A 47 -7.88 -6.03 -0.39
CA ALA A 47 -6.59 -5.43 -0.71
C ALA A 47 -6.69 -3.94 -1.03
N PRO A 48 -7.49 -3.51 -2.03
CA PRO A 48 -7.60 -2.07 -2.30
C PRO A 48 -8.25 -1.30 -1.16
N ILE A 49 -9.19 -1.90 -0.45
CA ILE A 49 -9.84 -1.22 0.67
C ILE A 49 -8.83 -0.97 1.79
N THR A 50 -8.06 -1.98 2.15
CA THR A 50 -7.09 -1.87 3.23
C THR A 50 -5.94 -0.92 2.87
N THR A 51 -5.49 -0.91 1.61
CA THR A 51 -4.46 0.04 1.19
C THR A 51 -4.95 1.49 1.25
N TYR A 52 -6.23 1.72 0.95
CA TYR A 52 -6.83 3.04 1.12
C TYR A 52 -6.82 3.44 2.61
N LEU A 53 -7.22 2.51 3.49
CA LEU A 53 -7.19 2.76 4.93
C LEU A 53 -5.77 3.00 5.44
N ALA A 54 -4.80 2.28 4.89
CA ALA A 54 -3.39 2.49 5.23
C ALA A 54 -2.93 3.90 4.84
N GLY A 55 -3.41 4.41 3.71
CA GLY A 55 -3.12 5.77 3.28
C GLY A 55 -3.70 6.80 4.24
N LEU A 56 -4.91 6.58 4.72
CA LEU A 56 -5.53 7.45 5.73
C LEU A 56 -4.74 7.43 7.03
N ALA A 57 -4.28 6.25 7.46
CA ALA A 57 -3.47 6.11 8.66
C ALA A 57 -2.15 6.85 8.51
N ALA A 58 -1.50 6.73 7.36
CA ALA A 58 -0.25 7.41 7.07
C ALA A 58 -0.44 8.93 7.10
N ALA A 59 -1.55 9.42 6.57
CA ALA A 59 -1.86 10.85 6.60
C ALA A 59 -2.02 11.38 8.01
N ARG A 60 -2.36 10.50 8.97
CA ARG A 60 -2.46 10.85 10.38
C ARG A 60 -1.15 10.62 11.14
N GLY A 61 -0.08 10.29 10.45
CA GLY A 61 1.24 10.15 11.05
C GLY A 61 1.64 8.73 11.44
N MET A 62 0.83 7.73 11.08
CA MET A 62 1.20 6.36 11.40
C MET A 62 2.21 5.84 10.37
N ASP A 63 3.27 5.21 10.85
CA ASP A 63 4.29 4.65 9.97
C ASP A 63 3.73 3.46 9.16
N PRO A 64 3.95 3.42 7.85
CA PRO A 64 3.44 2.32 7.00
C PRO A 64 3.86 0.92 7.47
N GLY A 65 5.06 0.78 8.01
CA GLY A 65 5.52 -0.49 8.56
C GLY A 65 4.70 -0.94 9.76
N GLN A 66 4.26 0.02 10.59
CA GLN A 66 3.39 -0.28 11.72
C GLN A 66 2.00 -0.70 11.23
N VAL A 67 1.50 -0.06 10.18
CA VAL A 67 0.21 -0.43 9.59
C VAL A 67 0.29 -1.85 9.06
N ARG A 68 1.36 -2.17 8.33
CA ARG A 68 1.57 -3.52 7.80
C ARG A 68 1.59 -4.56 8.92
N ALA A 69 2.32 -4.29 10.00
CA ALA A 69 2.41 -5.23 11.12
C ALA A 69 1.04 -5.48 11.76
N ARG A 70 0.24 -4.43 11.91
CA ARG A 70 -1.10 -4.55 12.48
C ARG A 70 -2.05 -5.31 11.57
N VAL A 71 -1.98 -5.03 10.26
CA VAL A 71 -2.80 -5.74 9.27
C VAL A 71 -2.43 -7.22 9.27
N ALA A 72 -1.13 -7.54 9.30
CA ALA A 72 -0.68 -8.93 9.35
C ALA A 72 -1.22 -9.65 10.59
N ALA A 73 -1.20 -8.99 11.74
CA ALA A 73 -1.71 -9.56 12.98
C ALA A 73 -3.22 -9.85 12.89
N LEU A 74 -3.99 -8.91 12.34
CA LEU A 74 -5.42 -9.11 12.16
C LEU A 74 -5.71 -10.23 11.15
N ALA A 75 -4.97 -10.27 10.06
CA ALA A 75 -5.16 -11.29 9.02
C ALA A 75 -4.87 -12.70 9.56
N SER A 76 -3.94 -12.83 10.50
CA SER A 76 -3.61 -14.12 11.09
C SER A 76 -4.76 -14.69 11.94
N GLU A 77 -5.74 -13.88 12.29
CA GLU A 77 -6.91 -14.30 13.05
C GLU A 77 -8.04 -14.83 12.16
N GLU A 78 -7.91 -14.68 10.84
CA GLU A 78 -8.92 -15.13 9.86
C GLU A 78 -8.79 -16.63 9.49
#